data_229237bac2084e38c45399153f66e484
#
_entry.id   229237bac2084e38c45399153f66e484
#
_cell.length_a   1.000
_cell.length_b   1.000
_cell.length_c   1.000
_cell.angle_alpha   90.00
_cell.angle_beta   90.00
_cell.angle_gamma   90.00
#
_symmetry.space_group_name_H-M   'P 1'
#
loop_
_entity.id
_entity.type
_entity.pdbx_description
1 polymer ?
#
loop_
_entity_poly.entity_id
_entity_poly.type
_entity_poly.pdbx_seq_one_letter_code
_entity_poly.pdbx_strand_id
1 'polypeptide(L)'
;MQIIVPHLKSKACHGARGRDRDQQDGQGCFSDRREKAARALVAWASTHPAPASTAGTLITGDLNSYARETPLTIFRNAGFSSLVHHFHPCTDAGCPQTTYRYKGRNGTLDYALASDSLMPLVLGAWSWAINAEEPPALGYRQNASPASPWRSSDHNPVIVDFAL
;
A
#
# COMPACT_ATOMS: atom_id res chain seq x y z
N MET A 1 -14.10 13.79 4.01
CA MET A 1 -13.40 12.60 3.46
C MET A 1 -13.55 11.45 4.44
N GLN A 2 -13.83 10.23 3.96
CA GLN A 2 -13.75 8.99 4.74
C GLN A 2 -12.36 8.40 4.58
N ILE A 3 -11.74 7.95 5.69
CA ILE A 3 -10.42 7.31 5.67
C ILE A 3 -10.55 5.89 6.21
N ILE A 4 -10.05 4.91 5.45
CA ILE A 4 -9.98 3.50 5.82
C ILE A 4 -8.50 3.11 5.87
N VAL A 5 -8.06 2.56 7.01
CA VAL A 5 -6.64 2.22 7.23
C VAL A 5 -6.48 0.71 7.42
N PRO A 6 -6.31 -0.05 6.34
CA PRO A 6 -6.06 -1.49 6.41
C PRO A 6 -4.58 -1.81 6.58
N HIS A 7 -4.30 -2.94 7.23
CA HIS A 7 -3.02 -3.63 7.16
C HIS A 7 -3.32 -5.09 6.79
N LEU A 8 -3.10 -5.44 5.51
CA LEU A 8 -3.40 -6.78 5.02
C LEU A 8 -2.33 -7.78 5.46
N LYS A 9 -2.67 -9.08 5.36
CA LYS A 9 -1.79 -10.15 5.82
C LYS A 9 -0.46 -10.17 5.06
N SER A 10 0.64 -10.18 5.81
CA SER A 10 2.01 -10.29 5.29
C SER A 10 2.19 -11.50 4.36
N LYS A 11 3.10 -11.36 3.38
CA LYS A 11 3.47 -12.39 2.39
C LYS A 11 4.36 -13.50 2.98
N ALA A 12 4.87 -13.34 4.21
CA ALA A 12 5.74 -14.32 4.86
C ALA A 12 5.00 -15.63 5.13
N CYS A 13 5.64 -16.78 4.82
CA CYS A 13 4.98 -18.10 4.81
C CYS A 13 4.87 -18.77 6.18
N HIS A 14 5.30 -18.12 7.27
CA HIS A 14 5.22 -18.73 8.60
C HIS A 14 3.75 -19.04 8.98
N GLY A 15 3.47 -20.31 9.26
CA GLY A 15 2.13 -20.79 9.61
C GLY A 15 1.16 -20.92 8.45
N ALA A 16 1.59 -20.71 7.20
CA ALA A 16 0.72 -20.86 6.02
C ALA A 16 0.32 -22.33 5.80
N ARG A 17 -0.98 -22.59 5.59
CA ARG A 17 -1.56 -23.94 5.34
C ARG A 17 -2.60 -23.85 4.22
N GLY A 18 -2.78 -24.96 3.48
CA GLY A 18 -3.78 -25.04 2.42
C GLY A 18 -3.61 -23.94 1.39
N ARG A 19 -4.66 -23.17 1.12
CA ARG A 19 -4.66 -22.03 0.18
C ARG A 19 -3.79 -20.85 0.60
N ASP A 20 -3.39 -20.79 1.88
CA ASP A 20 -2.48 -19.75 2.38
C ASP A 20 -1.03 -20.00 2.00
N ARG A 21 -0.65 -21.23 1.57
CA ARG A 21 0.69 -21.51 1.06
C ARG A 21 0.96 -20.73 -0.22
N ASP A 22 2.22 -20.51 -0.51
CA ASP A 22 2.63 -19.93 -1.80
C ASP A 22 2.13 -20.82 -2.94
N GLN A 23 1.28 -20.25 -3.79
CA GLN A 23 0.70 -20.94 -4.95
C GLN A 23 1.63 -20.85 -6.18
N GLN A 24 2.82 -20.28 -6.03
CA GLN A 24 3.81 -20.05 -7.09
C GLN A 24 3.29 -19.13 -8.22
N ASP A 25 2.30 -18.30 -7.91
CA ASP A 25 1.69 -17.32 -8.81
C ASP A 25 2.34 -15.92 -8.70
N GLY A 26 3.45 -15.81 -7.95
CA GLY A 26 4.18 -14.57 -7.68
C GLY A 26 3.60 -13.72 -6.54
N GLN A 27 2.43 -14.08 -5.99
CA GLN A 27 1.81 -13.31 -4.93
C GLN A 27 2.30 -13.71 -3.51
N GLY A 28 3.05 -14.82 -3.39
CA GLY A 28 3.56 -15.34 -2.10
C GLY A 28 2.47 -15.90 -1.20
N CYS A 29 2.83 -16.20 0.06
CA CYS A 29 1.89 -16.80 1.00
C CYS A 29 0.74 -15.85 1.37
N PHE A 30 -0.38 -16.42 1.83
CA PHE A 30 -1.59 -15.71 2.27
C PHE A 30 -2.27 -14.84 1.19
N SER A 31 -2.04 -15.10 -0.10
CA SER A 31 -2.69 -14.39 -1.20
C SER A 31 -4.22 -14.49 -1.12
N ASP A 32 -4.77 -15.67 -0.84
CA ASP A 32 -6.22 -15.91 -0.64
C ASP A 32 -6.80 -15.03 0.49
N ARG A 33 -6.07 -14.85 1.60
CA ARG A 33 -6.52 -13.95 2.70
C ARG A 33 -6.50 -12.50 2.29
N ARG A 34 -5.46 -12.04 1.60
CA ARG A 34 -5.41 -10.66 1.12
C ARG A 34 -6.49 -10.37 0.10
N GLU A 35 -6.76 -11.31 -0.80
CA GLU A 35 -7.87 -11.20 -1.75
C GLU A 35 -9.22 -11.08 -1.04
N LYS A 36 -9.52 -11.98 -0.08
CA LYS A 36 -10.75 -11.93 0.71
C LYS A 36 -10.89 -10.64 1.48
N ALA A 37 -9.80 -10.15 2.08
CA ALA A 37 -9.81 -8.89 2.81
C ALA A 37 -10.07 -7.69 1.88
N ALA A 38 -9.47 -7.65 0.69
CA ALA A 38 -9.73 -6.61 -0.30
C ALA A 38 -11.20 -6.62 -0.76
N ARG A 39 -11.77 -7.80 -1.06
CA ARG A 39 -13.21 -7.94 -1.40
C ARG A 39 -14.12 -7.49 -0.27
N ALA A 40 -13.79 -7.87 0.98
CA ALA A 40 -14.57 -7.47 2.16
C ALA A 40 -14.53 -5.95 2.37
N LEU A 41 -13.36 -5.32 2.18
CA LEU A 41 -13.22 -3.86 2.30
C LEU A 41 -14.03 -3.13 1.22
N VAL A 42 -13.98 -3.58 -0.03
CA VAL A 42 -14.78 -2.99 -1.13
C VAL A 42 -16.28 -3.15 -0.84
N ALA A 43 -16.73 -4.35 -0.44
CA ALA A 43 -18.12 -4.60 -0.09
C ALA A 43 -18.55 -3.74 1.11
N TRP A 44 -17.70 -3.59 2.13
CA TRP A 44 -18.01 -2.74 3.28
C TRP A 44 -18.10 -1.27 2.86
N ALA A 45 -17.16 -0.77 2.08
CA ALA A 45 -17.17 0.62 1.60
C ALA A 45 -18.41 0.93 0.75
N SER A 46 -18.90 -0.03 -0.05
CA SER A 46 -20.13 0.14 -0.85
C SER A 46 -21.42 0.18 -0.02
N THR A 47 -21.44 -0.54 1.12
CA THR A 47 -22.58 -0.58 2.03
C THR A 47 -22.53 0.50 3.12
N HIS A 48 -21.36 1.09 3.34
CA HIS A 48 -21.11 2.18 4.27
C HIS A 48 -20.50 3.37 3.52
N PRO A 49 -21.25 3.95 2.55
CA PRO A 49 -20.71 5.06 1.77
C PRO A 49 -20.39 6.24 2.70
N ALA A 50 -19.37 6.96 2.33
CA ALA A 50 -19.06 8.22 3.00
C ALA A 50 -20.32 9.10 2.99
N PRO A 51 -20.61 9.85 4.09
CA PRO A 51 -21.74 10.77 4.10
C PRO A 51 -21.75 11.66 2.84
N ALA A 52 -22.92 12.00 2.31
CA ALA A 52 -23.06 12.80 1.08
C ALA A 52 -22.35 14.15 1.13
N SER A 53 -22.07 14.65 2.35
CA SER A 53 -21.27 15.86 2.58
C SER A 53 -19.75 15.63 2.48
N THR A 54 -19.29 14.39 2.28
CA THR A 54 -17.84 14.11 2.17
C THR A 54 -17.42 14.02 0.72
N ALA A 55 -16.19 14.45 0.46
CA ALA A 55 -15.63 14.46 -0.89
C ALA A 55 -15.35 13.06 -1.47
N GLY A 56 -15.31 12.02 -0.64
CA GLY A 56 -15.04 10.65 -1.08
C GLY A 56 -14.26 9.83 -0.05
N THR A 57 -13.72 8.70 -0.48
CA THR A 57 -13.03 7.71 0.35
C THR A 57 -11.56 7.59 -0.01
N LEU A 58 -10.70 7.60 1.00
CA LEU A 58 -9.28 7.26 0.93
C LEU A 58 -9.05 5.94 1.66
N ILE A 59 -8.46 4.95 0.98
CA ILE A 59 -7.93 3.73 1.59
C ILE A 59 -6.41 3.89 1.66
N THR A 60 -5.82 3.90 2.85
CA THR A 60 -4.38 4.10 3.00
C THR A 60 -3.78 3.15 4.02
N GLY A 61 -2.68 2.47 3.68
CA GLY A 61 -2.00 1.53 4.56
C GLY A 61 -1.17 0.48 3.82
N ASP A 62 -0.59 -0.45 4.58
CA ASP A 62 0.16 -1.58 4.04
C ASP A 62 -0.81 -2.67 3.54
N LEU A 63 -0.91 -2.78 2.22
CA LEU A 63 -1.74 -3.80 1.58
C LEU A 63 -0.98 -5.12 1.35
N ASN A 64 0.32 -5.18 1.70
CA ASN A 64 1.16 -6.37 1.53
C ASN A 64 1.02 -7.02 0.14
N SER A 65 0.75 -6.22 -0.89
CA SER A 65 0.49 -6.65 -2.26
C SER A 65 1.12 -5.69 -3.25
N TYR A 66 1.82 -6.22 -4.25
CA TYR A 66 2.36 -5.39 -5.33
C TYR A 66 1.27 -4.97 -6.33
N ALA A 67 1.53 -3.92 -7.10
CA ALA A 67 0.55 -3.25 -7.96
C ALA A 67 -0.20 -4.14 -8.95
N ARG A 68 0.37 -5.28 -9.37
CA ARG A 68 -0.24 -6.24 -10.29
C ARG A 68 -0.92 -7.42 -9.59
N GLU A 69 -0.87 -7.50 -8.27
CA GLU A 69 -1.49 -8.58 -7.50
C GLU A 69 -3.00 -8.38 -7.37
N THR A 70 -3.70 -9.49 -7.10
CA THR A 70 -5.16 -9.55 -7.06
C THR A 70 -5.81 -8.48 -6.16
N PRO A 71 -5.32 -8.19 -4.93
CA PRO A 71 -5.93 -7.16 -4.09
C PRO A 71 -5.97 -5.79 -4.74
N LEU A 72 -4.88 -5.36 -5.42
CA LEU A 72 -4.85 -4.06 -6.10
C LEU A 72 -5.76 -4.02 -7.32
N THR A 73 -5.92 -5.14 -8.02
CA THR A 73 -6.88 -5.27 -9.12
C THR A 73 -8.32 -5.14 -8.62
N ILE A 74 -8.65 -5.72 -7.45
CA ILE A 74 -9.96 -5.60 -6.82
C ILE A 74 -10.29 -4.14 -6.50
N PHE A 75 -9.38 -3.42 -5.84
CA PHE A 75 -9.58 -2.00 -5.53
C PHE A 75 -9.74 -1.15 -6.80
N ARG A 76 -8.91 -1.38 -7.81
CA ARG A 76 -8.99 -0.66 -9.10
C ARG A 76 -10.34 -0.88 -9.78
N ASN A 77 -10.82 -2.12 -9.84
CA ASN A 77 -12.10 -2.47 -10.43
C ASN A 77 -13.30 -1.90 -9.65
N ALA A 78 -13.08 -1.52 -8.39
CA ALA A 78 -14.05 -0.85 -7.54
C ALA A 78 -13.97 0.69 -7.59
N GLY A 79 -13.22 1.28 -8.54
CA GLY A 79 -13.11 2.72 -8.72
C GLY A 79 -12.11 3.40 -7.78
N PHE A 80 -11.10 2.66 -7.29
CA PHE A 80 -10.02 3.26 -6.48
C PHE A 80 -8.74 3.37 -7.29
N SER A 81 -8.18 4.58 -7.36
CA SER A 81 -6.92 4.87 -8.03
C SER A 81 -5.76 4.97 -7.05
N SER A 82 -4.62 4.33 -7.37
CA SER A 82 -3.38 4.45 -6.59
C SER A 82 -2.75 5.82 -6.85
N LEU A 83 -2.73 6.66 -5.82
CA LEU A 83 -2.31 8.06 -5.95
C LEU A 83 -0.85 8.20 -6.32
N VAL A 84 0.06 7.48 -5.66
CA VAL A 84 1.50 7.54 -5.99
C VAL A 84 1.74 7.13 -7.44
N HIS A 85 1.09 6.07 -7.93
CA HIS A 85 1.24 5.64 -9.33
C HIS A 85 0.54 6.56 -10.33
N HIS A 86 -0.48 7.31 -9.90
CA HIS A 86 -1.16 8.32 -10.73
C HIS A 86 -0.22 9.50 -11.01
N PHE A 87 0.45 10.03 -9.97
CA PHE A 87 1.36 11.16 -10.11
C PHE A 87 2.76 10.76 -10.59
N HIS A 88 3.18 9.52 -10.30
CA HIS A 88 4.49 8.97 -10.66
C HIS A 88 4.33 7.61 -11.32
N PRO A 89 3.88 7.57 -12.59
CA PRO A 89 3.62 6.30 -13.27
C PRO A 89 4.88 5.47 -13.44
N CYS A 90 4.72 4.16 -13.30
CA CYS A 90 5.79 3.21 -13.62
C CYS A 90 6.02 3.16 -15.12
N THR A 91 7.26 2.97 -15.52
CA THR A 91 7.70 2.79 -16.90
C THR A 91 8.33 1.40 -17.08
N ASP A 92 8.84 1.08 -18.27
CA ASP A 92 9.60 -0.15 -18.51
C ASP A 92 10.91 -0.18 -17.69
N ALA A 93 11.46 0.98 -17.34
CA ALA A 93 12.63 1.11 -16.46
C ALA A 93 12.30 0.87 -14.97
N GLY A 94 11.03 0.77 -14.60
CA GLY A 94 10.56 0.56 -13.23
C GLY A 94 9.66 1.68 -12.69
N CYS A 95 9.41 1.65 -11.40
CA CYS A 95 8.61 2.65 -10.70
C CYS A 95 9.53 3.64 -9.99
N PRO A 96 9.39 4.96 -10.24
CA PRO A 96 10.25 5.98 -9.63
C PRO A 96 10.00 6.15 -8.13
N GLN A 97 8.82 5.75 -7.66
CA GLN A 97 8.40 5.86 -6.26
C GLN A 97 8.04 4.47 -5.73
N THR A 98 8.67 4.06 -4.63
CA THR A 98 8.47 2.76 -3.99
C THR A 98 8.45 2.89 -2.47
N THR A 99 7.78 1.98 -1.77
CA THR A 99 7.65 2.06 -0.32
C THR A 99 8.41 0.98 0.43
N TYR A 100 8.88 -0.05 -0.27
CA TYR A 100 9.51 -1.21 0.35
C TYR A 100 10.62 -1.78 -0.50
N ARG A 101 11.64 -2.36 0.17
CA ARG A 101 12.74 -3.05 -0.50
C ARG A 101 12.91 -4.48 0.03
N TYR A 102 12.82 -5.44 -0.87
CA TYR A 102 13.00 -6.86 -0.52
C TYR A 102 14.04 -7.53 -1.40
N LYS A 103 15.08 -8.11 -0.77
CA LYS A 103 16.19 -8.80 -1.46
C LYS A 103 16.78 -7.96 -2.61
N GLY A 104 16.98 -6.67 -2.38
CA GLY A 104 17.55 -5.73 -3.34
C GLY A 104 16.58 -5.21 -4.41
N ARG A 105 15.33 -5.65 -4.42
CA ARG A 105 14.29 -5.17 -5.35
C ARG A 105 13.36 -4.19 -4.66
N ASN A 106 13.14 -3.06 -5.31
CA ASN A 106 12.20 -2.05 -4.85
C ASN A 106 10.77 -2.39 -5.30
N GLY A 107 9.78 -2.05 -4.47
CA GLY A 107 8.37 -2.25 -4.77
C GLY A 107 7.49 -1.41 -3.87
N THR A 108 6.19 -1.42 -4.13
CA THR A 108 5.19 -0.69 -3.35
C THR A 108 4.29 -1.68 -2.65
N LEU A 109 4.19 -1.59 -1.32
CA LEU A 109 3.28 -2.35 -0.46
C LEU A 109 2.31 -1.42 0.27
N ASP A 110 2.71 -0.17 0.48
CA ASP A 110 1.95 0.87 1.16
C ASP A 110 1.30 1.78 0.11
N TYR A 111 0.02 1.98 0.23
CA TYR A 111 -0.78 2.70 -0.76
C TYR A 111 -1.62 3.78 -0.13
N ALA A 112 -1.91 4.80 -0.92
CA ALA A 112 -3.03 5.70 -0.79
C ALA A 112 -3.90 5.52 -2.04
N LEU A 113 -5.09 4.95 -1.86
CA LEU A 113 -6.06 4.66 -2.92
C LEU A 113 -7.25 5.60 -2.76
N ALA A 114 -7.49 6.47 -3.72
CA ALA A 114 -8.61 7.41 -3.70
C ALA A 114 -9.77 6.92 -4.57
N SER A 115 -11.00 7.10 -4.07
CA SER A 115 -12.20 6.95 -4.91
C SER A 115 -12.23 8.02 -6.00
N ASP A 116 -12.92 7.75 -7.11
CA ASP A 116 -13.09 8.70 -8.21
C ASP A 116 -13.62 10.06 -7.75
N SER A 117 -14.53 10.07 -6.75
CA SER A 117 -15.07 11.30 -6.19
C SER A 117 -14.05 12.11 -5.38
N LEU A 118 -13.01 11.48 -4.83
CA LEU A 118 -11.95 12.15 -4.08
C LEU A 118 -10.83 12.69 -4.99
N MET A 119 -10.61 12.09 -6.15
CA MET A 119 -9.52 12.44 -7.08
C MET A 119 -9.41 13.93 -7.41
N PRO A 120 -10.52 14.68 -7.64
CA PRO A 120 -10.42 16.13 -7.96
C PRO A 120 -9.81 16.99 -6.85
N LEU A 121 -9.76 16.50 -5.62
CA LEU A 121 -9.17 17.21 -4.47
C LEU A 121 -7.73 16.81 -4.19
N VAL A 122 -7.17 15.83 -4.91
CA VAL A 122 -5.78 15.39 -4.70
C VAL A 122 -4.84 16.30 -5.49
N LEU A 123 -3.95 16.99 -4.79
CA LEU A 123 -2.94 17.87 -5.39
C LEU A 123 -1.65 17.16 -5.72
N GLY A 124 -1.32 16.10 -4.97
CA GLY A 124 -0.11 15.31 -5.17
C GLY A 124 -0.03 14.12 -4.23
N ALA A 125 0.79 13.13 -4.58
CA ALA A 125 1.12 12.00 -3.71
C ALA A 125 2.50 11.45 -4.07
N TRP A 126 3.28 11.10 -3.04
CA TRP A 126 4.62 10.52 -3.23
C TRP A 126 5.03 9.63 -2.06
N SER A 127 6.07 8.85 -2.27
CA SER A 127 6.74 8.08 -1.23
C SER A 127 7.95 8.87 -0.73
N TRP A 128 8.06 9.06 0.58
CA TRP A 128 9.22 9.72 1.17
C TRP A 128 10.31 8.71 1.49
N ALA A 129 11.37 8.70 0.68
CA ALA A 129 12.46 7.71 0.73
C ALA A 129 13.42 7.95 1.90
N ILE A 130 12.98 7.71 3.14
CA ILE A 130 13.80 7.86 4.36
C ILE A 130 14.04 6.55 5.11
N ASN A 131 13.43 5.46 4.66
CA ASN A 131 13.44 4.19 5.38
C ASN A 131 13.91 3.00 4.53
N ALA A 132 13.19 2.65 3.47
CA ALA A 132 13.40 1.40 2.72
C ALA A 132 14.74 1.35 1.98
N GLU A 133 15.26 2.49 1.56
CA GLU A 133 16.54 2.66 0.86
C GLU A 133 17.74 2.68 1.82
N GLU A 134 17.51 3.05 3.08
CA GLU A 134 18.57 3.14 4.09
C GLU A 134 19.12 1.75 4.46
N PRO A 135 20.43 1.64 4.73
CA PRO A 135 21.06 0.38 5.09
C PRO A 135 20.39 -0.27 6.31
N PRO A 136 20.12 -1.59 6.30
CA PRO A 136 19.54 -2.29 7.45
C PRO A 136 20.32 -2.11 8.77
N ALA A 137 21.63 -1.88 8.68
CA ALA A 137 22.49 -1.63 9.85
C ALA A 137 22.11 -0.36 10.62
N LEU A 138 21.46 0.63 9.96
CA LEU A 138 20.94 1.84 10.58
C LEU A 138 19.51 1.67 11.13
N GLY A 139 18.95 0.47 10.99
CA GLY A 139 17.55 0.21 11.31
C GLY A 139 17.24 0.29 12.79
N TYR A 140 16.02 0.71 13.08
CA TYR A 140 15.45 0.83 14.44
C TYR A 140 15.50 -0.45 15.28
N ARG A 141 15.69 -1.61 14.64
CA ARG A 141 15.88 -2.91 15.32
C ARG A 141 17.31 -3.14 15.82
N GLN A 142 18.25 -2.31 15.41
CA GLN A 142 19.64 -2.34 15.82
C GLN A 142 19.81 -1.30 16.93
N ASN A 143 19.93 -1.70 18.18
CA ASN A 143 20.06 -0.84 19.38
C ASN A 143 21.24 0.16 19.36
N ALA A 144 21.86 0.41 18.24
CA ALA A 144 23.09 1.18 18.08
C ALA A 144 22.89 2.57 17.47
N SER A 145 21.69 2.94 17.02
CA SER A 145 21.47 4.26 16.41
C SER A 145 20.88 5.25 17.38
N PRO A 146 21.40 6.49 17.45
CA PRO A 146 20.70 7.57 18.14
C PRO A 146 19.31 7.76 17.54
N ALA A 147 18.36 8.29 18.30
CA ALA A 147 17.02 8.59 17.83
C ALA A 147 17.10 9.45 16.54
N SER A 148 16.65 8.88 15.44
CA SER A 148 16.73 9.47 14.10
C SER A 148 15.44 9.16 13.35
N PRO A 149 14.94 10.08 12.51
CA PRO A 149 13.82 9.78 11.62
C PRO A 149 14.20 8.78 10.51
N TRP A 150 15.49 8.67 10.18
CA TRP A 150 16.00 7.76 9.15
C TRP A 150 15.93 6.32 9.62
N ARG A 151 15.43 5.44 8.76
CA ARG A 151 15.29 4.01 9.04
C ARG A 151 14.47 3.71 10.31
N SER A 152 13.51 4.54 10.66
CA SER A 152 12.57 4.30 11.75
C SER A 152 11.55 3.19 11.43
N SER A 153 11.49 2.74 10.18
CA SER A 153 10.72 1.62 9.64
C SER A 153 11.53 0.91 8.55
N ASP A 154 11.07 -0.23 8.08
CA ASP A 154 11.51 -0.87 6.83
C ASP A 154 10.64 -0.47 5.64
N HIS A 155 9.61 0.35 5.86
CA HIS A 155 8.74 0.93 4.84
C HIS A 155 8.89 2.45 4.78
N ASN A 156 8.75 3.01 3.57
CA ASN A 156 8.67 4.46 3.37
C ASN A 156 7.24 4.96 3.60
N PRO A 157 7.08 6.14 4.24
CA PRO A 157 5.78 6.78 4.35
C PRO A 157 5.26 7.20 2.98
N VAL A 158 3.94 7.10 2.80
CA VAL A 158 3.21 7.70 1.68
C VAL A 158 2.63 9.02 2.15
N ILE A 159 2.88 10.08 1.38
CA ILE A 159 2.39 11.43 1.64
C ILE A 159 1.38 11.78 0.56
N VAL A 160 0.28 12.42 0.95
CA VAL A 160 -0.76 12.88 0.03
C VAL A 160 -1.16 14.30 0.40
N ASP A 161 -1.17 15.18 -0.58
CA ASP A 161 -1.65 16.54 -0.46
C ASP A 161 -3.07 16.68 -1.02
N PHE A 162 -3.93 17.36 -0.26
CA PHE A 162 -5.31 17.63 -0.62
C PHE A 162 -5.61 19.14 -0.63
N ALA A 163 -6.45 19.57 -1.56
CA ALA A 163 -7.17 20.84 -1.50
C ALA A 163 -8.40 20.67 -0.59
N LEU A 164 -8.32 21.10 0.66
CA LEU A 164 -9.41 21.04 1.64
C LEU A 164 -10.11 22.39 1.77
#